data_01a80d15905fdb3291ef20c33735bd36
#
_entry.id   01a80d15905fdb3291ef20c33735bd36
#
_cell.length_a   1.000
_cell.length_b   1.000
_cell.length_c   1.000
_cell.angle_alpha   90.00
_cell.angle_beta   90.00
_cell.angle_gamma   90.00
#
_symmetry.space_group_name_H-M   'P 1'
#
loop_
_entity.id
_entity.type
_entity.pdbx_description
1 polymer ?
#
loop_
_entity_poly.entity_id
_entity_poly.type
_entity_poly.pdbx_seq_one_letter_code
_entity_poly.pdbx_strand_id
1 'polypeptide(L)'
;MKYYFAPLESISSYPLRNAHARFFSSIDRYFSPFVSANEEGHYTGKIERDLSPQNNQTLTLIPQIMGREVDHMLKSFSYLQDLGYSEANLNLGCPSGTVVAKGKGAGMLRDLYFLEDFFKNLFLKKEKDFAISVKCRIGISDAVAIPELFSLFNQFPFSEVIVHPRVQKQFYKGNVDLDGFQKVYEITKNPLVYNGDIENAETAHKIMELFPSISGIMLGRGLLANPALVREIRGGNELKEKELKDYILAVEKAFSEEIQGDKNLLCKLKECWSYFAKNYPVSIKGIKELRKAKTMEEYRAAKFRIYSEGEFIPFKGEKEWI
;
A
#
# COMPACT_ATOMS: atom_id res chain seq x y z
N MET A 1 15.56 -10.86 1.94
CA MET A 1 14.67 -9.75 2.25
C MET A 1 13.76 -9.48 1.05
N LYS A 2 12.44 -9.45 1.24
CA LYS A 2 11.44 -9.15 0.21
C LYS A 2 11.00 -7.69 0.28
N TYR A 3 10.63 -7.09 -0.85
CA TYR A 3 10.20 -5.70 -0.97
C TYR A 3 8.82 -5.63 -1.59
N TYR A 4 7.88 -4.97 -0.91
CA TYR A 4 6.48 -4.94 -1.30
C TYR A 4 6.00 -3.51 -1.58
N PHE A 5 5.16 -3.36 -2.60
CA PHE A 5 4.44 -2.13 -2.84
C PHE A 5 3.11 -2.16 -2.07
N ALA A 6 2.95 -1.24 -1.12
CA ALA A 6 1.77 -1.16 -0.26
C ALA A 6 0.49 -0.87 -1.03
N PRO A 7 -0.66 -1.41 -0.58
CA PRO A 7 -1.97 -0.99 -1.06
C PRO A 7 -2.26 0.45 -0.63
N LEU A 8 -2.45 1.34 -1.60
CA LEU A 8 -2.81 2.73 -1.38
C LEU A 8 -4.13 3.00 -2.09
N GLU A 9 -5.18 3.24 -1.30
CA GLU A 9 -6.53 3.46 -1.81
C GLU A 9 -6.50 4.57 -2.87
N SER A 10 -7.22 4.39 -3.94
CA SER A 10 -7.29 5.21 -5.14
C SER A 10 -6.01 5.30 -5.99
N ILE A 11 -4.81 5.24 -5.44
CA ILE A 11 -3.56 5.52 -6.15
C ILE A 11 -2.96 4.27 -6.79
N SER A 12 -2.72 3.21 -5.99
CA SER A 12 -1.98 2.02 -6.43
C SER A 12 -2.81 1.04 -7.27
N SER A 13 -3.71 1.54 -8.14
CA SER A 13 -4.45 0.74 -9.12
C SER A 13 -3.54 0.25 -10.24
N TYR A 14 -4.02 -0.70 -11.04
CA TYR A 14 -3.21 -1.40 -12.05
C TYR A 14 -2.45 -0.47 -13.02
N PRO A 15 -2.97 0.69 -13.47
CA PRO A 15 -2.20 1.57 -14.36
C PRO A 15 -0.90 2.05 -13.72
N LEU A 16 -0.93 2.44 -12.44
CA LEU A 16 0.26 2.88 -11.72
C LEU A 16 1.19 1.69 -11.40
N ARG A 17 0.63 0.55 -10.97
CA ARG A 17 1.44 -0.65 -10.67
C ARG A 17 2.22 -1.12 -11.89
N ASN A 18 1.57 -1.18 -13.06
CA ASN A 18 2.21 -1.60 -14.31
C ASN A 18 3.27 -0.60 -14.78
N ALA A 19 2.98 0.69 -14.71
CA ALA A 19 3.98 1.71 -15.01
C ALA A 19 5.20 1.56 -14.08
N HIS A 20 4.97 1.38 -12.77
CA HIS A 20 6.05 1.16 -11.82
C HIS A 20 6.85 -0.11 -12.13
N ALA A 21 6.19 -1.25 -12.32
CA ALA A 21 6.86 -2.53 -12.61
C ALA A 21 7.71 -2.47 -13.90
N ARG A 22 7.24 -1.73 -14.90
CA ARG A 22 7.95 -1.53 -16.18
C ARG A 22 9.25 -0.74 -16.02
N PHE A 23 9.27 0.28 -15.17
CA PHE A 23 10.43 1.17 -14.99
C PHE A 23 11.34 0.71 -13.84
N PHE A 24 10.77 0.09 -12.80
CA PHE A 24 11.43 -0.22 -11.54
C PHE A 24 11.13 -1.67 -11.12
N SER A 25 11.80 -2.63 -11.73
CA SER A 25 11.57 -4.08 -11.59
C SER A 25 12.02 -4.68 -10.24
N SER A 26 12.14 -3.88 -9.19
CA SER A 26 12.75 -4.30 -7.91
C SER A 26 11.74 -4.75 -6.84
N ILE A 27 10.44 -4.76 -7.15
CA ILE A 27 9.38 -5.13 -6.22
C ILE A 27 9.04 -6.62 -6.37
N ASP A 28 9.04 -7.35 -5.26
CA ASP A 28 8.71 -8.77 -5.24
C ASP A 28 7.19 -9.02 -5.29
N ARG A 29 6.39 -8.15 -4.63
CA ARG A 29 4.92 -8.23 -4.59
C ARG A 29 4.26 -6.85 -4.59
N TYR A 30 3.22 -6.71 -5.38
CA TYR A 30 2.32 -5.55 -5.38
C TYR A 30 1.02 -5.92 -4.69
N PHE A 31 0.46 -5.01 -3.89
CA PHE A 31 -0.84 -5.22 -3.25
C PHE A 31 -1.88 -4.30 -3.89
N SER A 32 -3.05 -4.85 -4.22
CA SER A 32 -4.14 -4.04 -4.75
C SER A 32 -4.69 -3.09 -3.66
N PRO A 33 -5.26 -1.93 -4.02
CA PRO A 33 -6.19 -1.26 -3.13
C PRO A 33 -7.22 -2.28 -2.60
N PHE A 34 -7.65 -2.10 -1.35
CA PHE A 34 -8.59 -3.08 -0.79
C PHE A 34 -9.92 -3.09 -1.53
N VAL A 35 -10.47 -4.28 -1.66
CA VAL A 35 -11.82 -4.51 -2.16
C VAL A 35 -12.70 -4.92 -0.99
N SER A 36 -13.89 -4.32 -0.88
CA SER A 36 -14.84 -4.74 0.15
C SER A 36 -15.50 -6.06 -0.23
N ALA A 37 -15.37 -7.06 0.65
CA ALA A 37 -16.13 -8.29 0.51
C ALA A 37 -17.63 -7.97 0.53
N ASN A 38 -18.39 -8.62 -0.35
CA ASN A 38 -19.82 -8.44 -0.54
C ASN A 38 -20.56 -9.77 -0.54
N GLU A 39 -21.88 -9.69 -0.49
CA GLU A 39 -22.76 -10.86 -0.43
C GLU A 39 -22.74 -11.65 -1.75
N GLU A 40 -22.58 -10.97 -2.88
CA GLU A 40 -22.56 -11.59 -4.20
C GLU A 40 -21.25 -12.38 -4.44
N GLY A 41 -20.15 -11.98 -3.80
CA GLY A 41 -18.82 -12.56 -4.04
C GLY A 41 -18.31 -12.29 -5.44
N HIS A 42 -18.82 -11.26 -6.10
CA HIS A 42 -18.53 -10.91 -7.48
C HIS A 42 -18.23 -9.42 -7.60
N TYR A 43 -17.35 -9.07 -8.52
CA TYR A 43 -16.90 -7.70 -8.73
C TYR A 43 -16.98 -7.31 -10.20
N THR A 44 -17.33 -6.06 -10.45
CA THR A 44 -17.51 -5.52 -11.81
C THR A 44 -16.77 -4.20 -11.99
N GLY A 45 -16.65 -3.77 -13.23
CA GLY A 45 -16.16 -2.45 -13.59
C GLY A 45 -14.71 -2.20 -13.19
N LYS A 46 -14.46 -1.16 -12.41
CA LYS A 46 -13.11 -0.77 -12.01
C LYS A 46 -12.41 -1.83 -11.15
N ILE A 47 -13.13 -2.47 -10.24
CA ILE A 47 -12.57 -3.50 -9.35
C ILE A 47 -12.15 -4.73 -10.16
N GLU A 48 -13.03 -5.20 -11.03
CA GLU A 48 -12.75 -6.32 -11.93
C GLU A 48 -11.50 -6.04 -12.77
N ARG A 49 -11.40 -4.87 -13.41
CA ARG A 49 -10.22 -4.49 -14.19
C ARG A 49 -8.96 -4.41 -13.34
N ASP A 50 -9.06 -3.91 -12.10
CA ASP A 50 -7.90 -3.78 -11.20
C ASP A 50 -7.37 -5.15 -10.73
N LEU A 51 -8.25 -6.13 -10.57
CA LEU A 51 -7.90 -7.50 -10.17
C LEU A 51 -7.65 -8.44 -11.36
N SER A 52 -8.02 -8.06 -12.60
CA SER A 52 -7.85 -8.92 -13.78
C SER A 52 -6.40 -9.34 -13.98
N PRO A 53 -6.09 -10.65 -14.10
CA PRO A 53 -4.74 -11.12 -14.40
C PRO A 53 -4.18 -10.55 -15.70
N GLN A 54 -5.04 -10.32 -16.71
CA GLN A 54 -4.63 -9.70 -17.97
C GLN A 54 -4.03 -8.31 -17.79
N ASN A 55 -4.53 -7.56 -16.78
CA ASN A 55 -4.03 -6.23 -16.46
C ASN A 55 -2.85 -6.26 -15.47
N ASN A 56 -2.40 -7.42 -15.01
CA ASN A 56 -1.33 -7.55 -14.00
C ASN A 56 -0.24 -8.57 -14.41
N GLN A 57 -0.08 -8.87 -15.69
CA GLN A 57 0.81 -9.94 -16.18
C GLN A 57 2.29 -9.74 -15.88
N THR A 58 2.74 -8.49 -15.71
CA THR A 58 4.15 -8.14 -15.56
C THR A 58 4.60 -8.08 -14.09
N LEU A 59 3.71 -8.38 -13.15
CA LEU A 59 3.97 -8.25 -11.72
C LEU A 59 3.25 -9.34 -10.91
N THR A 60 3.73 -9.61 -9.72
CA THR A 60 3.04 -10.47 -8.76
C THR A 60 2.08 -9.63 -7.93
N LEU A 61 0.77 -9.73 -8.25
CA LEU A 61 -0.28 -9.05 -7.49
C LEU A 61 -0.79 -9.94 -6.37
N ILE A 62 -0.91 -9.38 -5.16
CA ILE A 62 -1.68 -9.94 -4.04
C ILE A 62 -2.93 -9.09 -3.86
N PRO A 63 -4.13 -9.61 -4.18
CA PRO A 63 -5.38 -8.92 -3.94
C PRO A 63 -5.60 -8.67 -2.46
N GLN A 64 -6.00 -7.44 -2.09
CA GLN A 64 -6.35 -7.15 -0.70
C GLN A 64 -7.86 -7.06 -0.53
N ILE A 65 -8.40 -7.83 0.43
CA ILE A 65 -9.83 -7.87 0.73
C ILE A 65 -10.09 -7.31 2.13
N MET A 66 -11.17 -6.57 2.27
CA MET A 66 -11.64 -6.01 3.53
C MET A 66 -13.09 -6.44 3.78
N GLY A 67 -13.31 -7.14 4.88
CA GLY A 67 -14.64 -7.61 5.29
C GLY A 67 -14.65 -8.00 6.75
N ARG A 68 -15.85 -8.25 7.28
CA ARG A 68 -16.04 -8.78 8.63
C ARG A 68 -16.99 -10.00 8.68
N GLU A 69 -17.64 -10.30 7.56
CA GLU A 69 -18.54 -11.45 7.44
C GLU A 69 -17.79 -12.60 6.75
N VAL A 70 -17.67 -13.73 7.42
CA VAL A 70 -16.89 -14.90 6.94
C VAL A 70 -17.38 -15.36 5.57
N ASP A 71 -18.69 -15.48 5.38
CA ASP A 71 -19.26 -15.98 4.13
C ASP A 71 -18.99 -15.05 2.95
N HIS A 72 -19.01 -13.72 3.17
CA HIS A 72 -18.60 -12.74 2.14
C HIS A 72 -17.12 -12.84 1.79
N MET A 73 -16.27 -13.11 2.79
CA MET A 73 -14.83 -13.31 2.57
C MET A 73 -14.58 -14.58 1.75
N LEU A 74 -15.24 -15.68 2.08
CA LEU A 74 -15.11 -16.95 1.36
C LEU A 74 -15.55 -16.83 -0.10
N LYS A 75 -16.67 -16.16 -0.37
CA LYS A 75 -17.13 -15.87 -1.73
C LYS A 75 -16.11 -15.01 -2.49
N SER A 76 -15.52 -13.99 -1.84
CA SER A 76 -14.46 -13.19 -2.43
C SER A 76 -13.22 -14.00 -2.74
N PHE A 77 -12.84 -14.95 -1.88
CA PHE A 77 -11.71 -15.85 -2.13
C PHE A 77 -11.97 -16.80 -3.30
N SER A 78 -13.19 -17.35 -3.38
CA SER A 78 -13.59 -18.18 -4.53
C SER A 78 -13.46 -17.40 -5.86
N TYR A 79 -13.96 -16.16 -5.90
CA TYR A 79 -13.79 -15.29 -7.07
C TYR A 79 -12.30 -15.05 -7.43
N LEU A 80 -11.44 -14.85 -6.42
CA LEU A 80 -10.01 -14.70 -6.66
C LEU A 80 -9.36 -15.98 -7.18
N GLN A 81 -9.78 -17.14 -6.69
CA GLN A 81 -9.31 -18.45 -7.18
C GLN A 81 -9.73 -18.69 -8.64
N ASP A 82 -10.95 -18.32 -9.00
CA ASP A 82 -11.43 -18.38 -10.40
C ASP A 82 -10.59 -17.48 -11.32
N LEU A 83 -10.04 -16.38 -10.81
CA LEU A 83 -9.07 -15.53 -11.51
C LEU A 83 -7.63 -16.10 -11.50
N GLY A 84 -7.38 -17.20 -10.79
CA GLY A 84 -6.06 -17.85 -10.70
C GLY A 84 -5.16 -17.36 -9.56
N TYR A 85 -5.69 -16.57 -8.61
CA TYR A 85 -4.95 -16.18 -7.41
C TYR A 85 -4.97 -17.33 -6.38
N SER A 86 -3.82 -17.57 -5.76
CA SER A 86 -3.66 -18.56 -4.67
C SER A 86 -3.55 -17.94 -3.28
N GLU A 87 -3.57 -16.60 -3.20
CA GLU A 87 -3.43 -15.85 -1.95
C GLU A 87 -4.31 -14.58 -1.97
N ALA A 88 -4.83 -14.21 -0.81
CA ALA A 88 -5.39 -12.89 -0.55
C ALA A 88 -4.81 -12.28 0.72
N ASN A 89 -4.75 -10.95 0.77
CA ASN A 89 -4.35 -10.20 1.95
C ASN A 89 -5.58 -9.60 2.65
N LEU A 90 -5.72 -9.85 3.96
CA LEU A 90 -6.77 -9.25 4.78
C LEU A 90 -6.39 -7.83 5.21
N ASN A 91 -7.30 -6.88 5.02
CA ASN A 91 -7.12 -5.52 5.53
C ASN A 91 -7.68 -5.37 6.95
N LEU A 92 -6.80 -5.32 7.94
CA LEU A 92 -7.08 -4.96 9.34
C LEU A 92 -6.37 -3.64 9.73
N GLY A 93 -6.08 -2.79 8.75
CA GLY A 93 -5.28 -1.58 8.98
C GLY A 93 -5.89 -0.28 8.47
N CYS A 94 -6.94 -0.30 7.64
CA CYS A 94 -7.56 0.92 7.13
C CYS A 94 -8.09 1.78 8.28
N PRO A 95 -7.57 3.03 8.46
CA PRO A 95 -7.95 3.89 9.58
C PRO A 95 -9.16 4.78 9.30
N SER A 96 -9.74 4.72 8.10
CA SER A 96 -10.85 5.58 7.67
C SER A 96 -12.02 5.48 8.64
N GLY A 97 -12.53 6.63 9.12
CA GLY A 97 -13.63 6.67 10.07
C GLY A 97 -14.88 5.93 9.58
N THR A 98 -15.20 6.01 8.29
CA THR A 98 -16.34 5.32 7.68
C THR A 98 -16.17 3.80 7.65
N VAL A 99 -14.93 3.31 7.52
CA VAL A 99 -14.59 1.88 7.56
C VAL A 99 -14.64 1.37 9.00
N VAL A 100 -13.99 2.10 9.90
CA VAL A 100 -13.89 1.74 11.33
C VAL A 100 -15.25 1.77 12.04
N ALA A 101 -16.13 2.72 11.69
CA ALA A 101 -17.51 2.79 12.21
C ALA A 101 -18.34 1.54 11.85
N LYS A 102 -18.04 0.91 10.71
CA LYS A 102 -18.67 -0.35 10.27
C LYS A 102 -17.98 -1.61 10.85
N GLY A 103 -17.04 -1.45 11.77
CA GLY A 103 -16.26 -2.55 12.35
C GLY A 103 -15.37 -3.28 11.33
N LYS A 104 -14.97 -2.62 10.23
CA LYS A 104 -14.08 -3.15 9.18
C LYS A 104 -12.68 -2.53 9.29
N GLY A 105 -11.71 -3.09 8.55
CA GLY A 105 -10.34 -2.59 8.57
C GLY A 105 -9.76 -2.57 9.99
N ALA A 106 -9.14 -1.47 10.41
CA ALA A 106 -8.62 -1.34 11.77
C ALA A 106 -9.73 -1.47 12.85
N GLY A 107 -11.01 -1.25 12.50
CA GLY A 107 -12.14 -1.38 13.41
C GLY A 107 -12.32 -2.79 13.97
N MET A 108 -11.87 -3.83 13.28
CA MET A 108 -11.90 -5.21 13.76
C MET A 108 -10.98 -5.44 14.98
N LEU A 109 -9.93 -4.63 15.13
CA LEU A 109 -8.99 -4.74 16.25
C LEU A 109 -9.56 -4.33 17.63
N ARG A 110 -10.83 -3.86 17.66
CA ARG A 110 -11.51 -3.47 18.91
C ARG A 110 -11.94 -4.65 19.76
N ASP A 111 -12.25 -5.77 19.11
CA ASP A 111 -12.87 -6.93 19.72
C ASP A 111 -12.09 -8.18 19.34
N LEU A 112 -11.21 -8.62 20.23
CA LEU A 112 -10.36 -9.79 20.01
C LEU A 112 -11.15 -11.09 20.03
N TYR A 113 -12.26 -11.17 20.76
CA TYR A 113 -13.13 -12.36 20.76
C TYR A 113 -13.83 -12.51 19.41
N PHE A 114 -14.39 -11.42 18.90
CA PHE A 114 -14.94 -11.41 17.54
C PHE A 114 -13.88 -11.80 16.51
N LEU A 115 -12.67 -11.24 16.61
CA LEU A 115 -11.58 -11.47 15.68
C LEU A 115 -11.11 -12.94 15.72
N GLU A 116 -11.07 -13.55 16.90
CA GLU A 116 -10.76 -14.97 17.10
C GLU A 116 -11.82 -15.86 16.44
N ASP A 117 -13.10 -15.62 16.69
CA ASP A 117 -14.19 -16.37 16.08
C ASP A 117 -14.20 -16.21 14.55
N PHE A 118 -13.99 -14.99 14.06
CA PHE A 118 -13.87 -14.73 12.65
C PHE A 118 -12.74 -15.54 12.01
N PHE A 119 -11.53 -15.56 12.58
CA PHE A 119 -10.43 -16.34 12.05
C PHE A 119 -10.65 -17.85 12.15
N LYS A 120 -11.17 -18.34 13.26
CA LYS A 120 -11.53 -19.77 13.42
C LYS A 120 -12.43 -20.23 12.28
N ASN A 121 -13.52 -19.50 12.04
CA ASN A 121 -14.47 -19.83 10.99
C ASN A 121 -13.87 -19.67 9.59
N LEU A 122 -13.08 -18.61 9.35
CA LEU A 122 -12.46 -18.34 8.06
C LEU A 122 -11.44 -19.44 7.68
N PHE A 123 -10.54 -19.79 8.59
CA PHE A 123 -9.51 -20.80 8.34
C PHE A 123 -10.08 -22.23 8.30
N LEU A 124 -11.19 -22.50 9.01
CA LEU A 124 -11.89 -23.78 8.95
C LEU A 124 -12.56 -24.00 7.59
N LYS A 125 -13.16 -22.94 7.02
CA LYS A 125 -14.03 -23.04 5.83
C LYS A 125 -13.34 -22.71 4.52
N LYS A 126 -12.17 -22.02 4.55
CA LYS A 126 -11.44 -21.67 3.31
C LYS A 126 -10.91 -22.90 2.59
N GLU A 127 -10.73 -22.82 1.30
CA GLU A 127 -10.04 -23.85 0.53
C GLU A 127 -8.62 -24.08 1.08
N LYS A 128 -8.23 -25.36 1.17
CA LYS A 128 -7.01 -25.80 1.85
C LYS A 128 -5.76 -25.08 1.32
N ASP A 129 -5.64 -24.98 0.01
CA ASP A 129 -4.45 -24.48 -0.66
C ASP A 129 -4.49 -22.96 -0.90
N PHE A 130 -5.56 -22.25 -0.47
CA PHE A 130 -5.63 -20.80 -0.56
C PHE A 130 -4.94 -20.14 0.63
N ALA A 131 -3.89 -19.35 0.38
CA ALA A 131 -3.12 -18.67 1.41
C ALA A 131 -3.81 -17.38 1.86
N ILE A 132 -3.64 -17.04 3.13
CA ILE A 132 -4.12 -15.77 3.69
C ILE A 132 -2.96 -15.07 4.37
N SER A 133 -2.65 -13.86 3.94
CA SER A 133 -1.82 -12.91 4.68
C SER A 133 -2.68 -11.81 5.31
N VAL A 134 -2.15 -11.11 6.30
CA VAL A 134 -2.87 -10.03 6.97
C VAL A 134 -2.05 -8.74 7.02
N LYS A 135 -2.68 -7.59 6.74
CA LYS A 135 -2.07 -6.28 6.94
C LYS A 135 -2.83 -5.53 8.03
N CYS A 136 -2.15 -5.21 9.13
CA CYS A 136 -2.78 -4.62 10.31
C CYS A 136 -2.04 -3.39 10.83
N ARG A 137 -2.67 -2.73 11.80
CA ARG A 137 -2.09 -1.77 12.73
C ARG A 137 -1.91 -2.42 14.11
N ILE A 138 -1.26 -1.71 15.04
CA ILE A 138 -0.97 -2.19 16.40
C ILE A 138 -2.07 -1.88 17.41
N GLY A 139 -3.23 -1.41 16.99
CA GLY A 139 -4.37 -1.10 17.84
C GLY A 139 -5.24 0.03 17.33
N ILE A 140 -6.20 0.46 18.14
CA ILE A 140 -7.17 1.53 17.84
C ILE A 140 -6.72 2.88 18.40
N SER A 141 -6.64 3.01 19.72
CA SER A 141 -6.26 4.25 20.43
C SER A 141 -4.91 4.16 21.11
N ASP A 142 -4.50 2.95 21.43
CA ASP A 142 -3.26 2.61 22.12
C ASP A 142 -2.75 1.25 21.65
N ALA A 143 -1.54 0.93 22.07
CA ALA A 143 -0.86 -0.31 21.73
C ALA A 143 -0.88 -1.33 22.88
N VAL A 144 -1.72 -1.14 23.90
CA VAL A 144 -1.72 -1.96 25.13
C VAL A 144 -2.02 -3.42 24.86
N ALA A 145 -2.85 -3.71 23.87
CA ALA A 145 -3.27 -5.07 23.51
C ALA A 145 -2.35 -5.75 22.47
N ILE A 146 -1.10 -5.27 22.26
CA ILE A 146 -0.18 -5.91 21.31
C ILE A 146 0.06 -7.38 21.65
N PRO A 147 0.40 -7.78 22.91
CA PRO A 147 0.64 -9.17 23.23
C PRO A 147 -0.55 -10.09 22.92
N GLU A 148 -1.74 -9.66 23.28
CA GLU A 148 -2.98 -10.40 23.07
C GLU A 148 -3.30 -10.55 21.58
N LEU A 149 -3.20 -9.45 20.82
CA LEU A 149 -3.48 -9.44 19.39
C LEU A 149 -2.52 -10.34 18.61
N PHE A 150 -1.21 -10.26 18.87
CA PHE A 150 -0.23 -11.05 18.11
C PHE A 150 -0.14 -12.49 18.61
N SER A 151 -0.47 -12.76 19.88
CA SER A 151 -0.70 -14.12 20.39
C SER A 151 -1.91 -14.77 19.72
N LEU A 152 -2.96 -14.01 19.45
CA LEU A 152 -4.11 -14.48 18.69
C LEU A 152 -3.70 -14.80 17.24
N PHE A 153 -2.96 -13.93 16.57
CA PHE A 153 -2.49 -14.18 15.19
C PHE A 153 -1.62 -15.45 15.10
N ASN A 154 -0.83 -15.76 16.11
CA ASN A 154 0.00 -16.96 16.16
C ASN A 154 -0.78 -18.29 16.20
N GLN A 155 -2.10 -18.23 16.48
CA GLN A 155 -2.96 -19.43 16.46
C GLN A 155 -3.39 -19.82 15.04
N PHE A 156 -3.14 -18.95 14.04
CA PHE A 156 -3.58 -19.15 12.67
C PHE A 156 -2.39 -19.13 11.70
N PRO A 157 -2.42 -20.00 10.66
CA PRO A 157 -1.31 -20.11 9.72
C PRO A 157 -1.39 -19.02 8.64
N PHE A 158 -1.17 -17.76 9.04
CA PHE A 158 -1.02 -16.67 8.08
C PHE A 158 0.26 -16.87 7.26
N SER A 159 0.16 -16.69 5.94
CA SER A 159 1.35 -16.72 5.07
C SER A 159 2.33 -15.60 5.40
N GLU A 160 1.82 -14.42 5.79
CA GLU A 160 2.60 -13.27 6.28
C GLU A 160 1.71 -12.36 7.16
N VAL A 161 2.33 -11.72 8.14
CA VAL A 161 1.72 -10.65 8.96
C VAL A 161 2.45 -9.34 8.67
N ILE A 162 1.78 -8.40 8.03
CA ILE A 162 2.33 -7.11 7.63
C ILE A 162 1.87 -6.06 8.63
N VAL A 163 2.79 -5.45 9.38
CA VAL A 163 2.46 -4.57 10.49
C VAL A 163 2.85 -3.13 10.22
N HIS A 164 1.87 -2.24 10.32
CA HIS A 164 2.10 -0.80 10.39
C HIS A 164 2.06 -0.36 11.86
N PRO A 165 3.21 -0.04 12.48
CA PRO A 165 3.28 0.27 13.91
C PRO A 165 2.76 1.68 14.20
N ARG A 166 1.50 1.89 13.98
CA ARG A 166 0.67 3.03 14.38
C ARG A 166 -0.68 2.52 14.82
N VAL A 167 -1.29 3.18 15.80
CA VAL A 167 -2.70 2.96 16.13
C VAL A 167 -3.62 3.64 15.12
N GLN A 168 -4.87 3.21 15.05
CA GLN A 168 -5.85 3.72 14.10
C GLN A 168 -6.02 5.25 14.19
N LYS A 169 -6.12 5.81 15.40
CA LYS A 169 -6.32 7.25 15.64
C LYS A 169 -5.19 8.14 15.14
N GLN A 170 -3.99 7.60 14.99
CA GLN A 170 -2.86 8.36 14.45
C GLN A 170 -3.01 8.64 12.94
N PHE A 171 -3.77 7.84 12.20
CA PHE A 171 -3.77 7.87 10.72
C PHE A 171 -2.33 7.75 10.19
N TYR A 172 -1.74 8.88 9.75
CA TYR A 172 -0.37 8.99 9.29
C TYR A 172 0.42 10.10 10.04
N LYS A 173 -0.14 10.59 11.16
CA LYS A 173 0.48 11.65 11.96
C LYS A 173 1.45 11.06 13.00
N GLY A 174 2.42 11.88 13.41
CA GLY A 174 3.45 11.45 14.36
C GLY A 174 4.41 10.40 13.78
N ASN A 175 5.25 9.84 14.61
CA ASN A 175 6.19 8.79 14.24
C ASN A 175 5.54 7.40 14.36
N VAL A 176 6.12 6.42 13.70
CA VAL A 176 5.83 5.01 13.95
C VAL A 176 6.29 4.64 15.37
N ASP A 177 5.60 3.70 15.99
CA ASP A 177 5.93 3.17 17.32
C ASP A 177 6.88 1.98 17.16
N LEU A 178 8.20 2.25 17.19
CA LEU A 178 9.21 1.20 17.08
C LEU A 178 9.27 0.30 18.30
N ASP A 179 8.98 0.82 19.49
CA ASP A 179 8.91 0.00 20.71
C ASP A 179 7.72 -0.95 20.66
N GLY A 180 6.59 -0.47 20.13
CA GLY A 180 5.45 -1.32 19.81
C GLY A 180 5.78 -2.38 18.78
N PHE A 181 6.54 -2.04 17.73
CA PHE A 181 6.97 -3.02 16.73
C PHE A 181 7.98 -4.03 17.31
N GLN A 182 8.86 -3.62 18.22
CA GLN A 182 9.77 -4.53 18.93
C GLN A 182 8.99 -5.63 19.67
N LYS A 183 7.92 -5.26 20.39
CA LYS A 183 7.02 -6.23 21.05
C LYS A 183 6.37 -7.18 20.03
N VAL A 184 5.90 -6.65 18.91
CA VAL A 184 5.35 -7.48 17.81
C VAL A 184 6.40 -8.47 17.31
N TYR A 185 7.62 -8.00 17.06
CA TYR A 185 8.73 -8.79 16.55
C TYR A 185 9.10 -9.96 17.48
N GLU A 186 9.09 -9.73 18.80
CA GLU A 186 9.38 -10.76 19.81
C GLU A 186 8.28 -11.84 19.94
N ILE A 187 7.01 -11.43 19.73
CA ILE A 187 5.86 -12.32 19.95
C ILE A 187 5.50 -13.10 18.67
N THR A 188 5.61 -12.48 17.50
CA THR A 188 5.09 -13.03 16.25
C THR A 188 5.86 -14.25 15.79
N LYS A 189 5.14 -15.36 15.54
CA LYS A 189 5.69 -16.62 15.00
C LYS A 189 5.50 -16.74 13.48
N ASN A 190 4.51 -16.08 12.93
CA ASN A 190 4.26 -16.01 11.49
C ASN A 190 5.36 -15.17 10.79
N PRO A 191 5.63 -15.37 9.49
CA PRO A 191 6.52 -14.51 8.73
C PRO A 191 6.10 -13.04 8.87
N LEU A 192 6.98 -12.18 9.39
CA LEU A 192 6.68 -10.79 9.75
C LEU A 192 7.24 -9.82 8.71
N VAL A 193 6.42 -8.86 8.30
CA VAL A 193 6.79 -7.80 7.36
C VAL A 193 6.58 -6.44 8.01
N TYR A 194 7.60 -5.58 7.97
CA TYR A 194 7.50 -4.21 8.47
C TYR A 194 6.89 -3.28 7.41
N ASN A 195 5.99 -2.38 7.83
CA ASN A 195 5.46 -1.33 6.98
C ASN A 195 5.30 -0.02 7.78
N GLY A 196 6.03 1.02 7.41
CA GLY A 196 5.86 2.34 8.04
C GLY A 196 7.03 3.27 7.77
N ASP A 197 6.75 4.46 7.27
CA ASP A 197 7.66 5.61 7.09
C ASP A 197 9.06 5.29 6.49
N ILE A 198 9.16 4.28 5.65
CA ILE A 198 10.37 4.03 4.88
C ILE A 198 10.36 4.97 3.67
N GLU A 199 11.19 6.01 3.69
CA GLU A 199 11.22 7.06 2.69
C GLU A 199 12.59 7.20 1.99
N ASN A 200 13.63 6.52 2.52
CA ASN A 200 14.98 6.47 1.94
C ASN A 200 15.66 5.13 2.28
N ALA A 201 16.83 4.90 1.69
CA ALA A 201 17.60 3.68 1.88
C ALA A 201 18.15 3.56 3.31
N GLU A 202 18.56 4.66 3.92
CA GLU A 202 19.09 4.69 5.28
C GLU A 202 18.05 4.18 6.29
N THR A 203 16.83 4.71 6.22
CA THR A 203 15.71 4.25 7.06
C THR A 203 15.43 2.76 6.86
N ALA A 204 15.45 2.29 5.61
CA ALA A 204 15.24 0.87 5.34
C ALA A 204 16.31 -0.01 5.96
N HIS A 205 17.60 0.37 5.82
CA HIS A 205 18.72 -0.36 6.41
C HIS A 205 18.63 -0.37 7.93
N LYS A 206 18.32 0.74 8.56
CA LYS A 206 18.14 0.86 10.01
C LYS A 206 17.06 -0.09 10.54
N ILE A 207 15.91 -0.17 9.84
CA ILE A 207 14.84 -1.13 10.18
C ILE A 207 15.34 -2.58 10.03
N MET A 208 16.08 -2.90 8.99
CA MET A 208 16.63 -4.24 8.78
C MET A 208 17.70 -4.63 9.81
N GLU A 209 18.47 -3.66 10.29
CA GLU A 209 19.44 -3.86 11.37
C GLU A 209 18.76 -4.09 12.72
N LEU A 210 17.71 -3.30 13.03
CA LEU A 210 16.95 -3.45 14.27
C LEU A 210 16.15 -4.75 14.31
N PHE A 211 15.66 -5.22 13.16
CA PHE A 211 14.76 -6.38 13.06
C PHE A 211 15.26 -7.38 12.00
N PRO A 212 16.39 -8.06 12.23
CA PRO A 212 17.07 -8.85 11.19
C PRO A 212 16.28 -10.10 10.72
N SER A 213 15.30 -10.57 11.49
CA SER A 213 14.49 -11.75 11.16
C SER A 213 13.17 -11.43 10.46
N ILE A 214 12.88 -10.17 10.11
CA ILE A 214 11.70 -9.86 9.30
C ILE A 214 11.84 -10.45 7.90
N SER A 215 10.71 -10.94 7.34
CA SER A 215 10.67 -11.55 6.01
C SER A 215 10.79 -10.53 4.87
N GLY A 216 10.35 -9.29 5.15
CA GLY A 216 10.33 -8.22 4.16
C GLY A 216 9.97 -6.87 4.72
N ILE A 217 10.04 -5.87 3.86
CA ILE A 217 9.55 -4.52 4.13
C ILE A 217 8.53 -4.11 3.06
N MET A 218 7.48 -3.43 3.49
CA MET A 218 6.45 -2.90 2.60
C MET A 218 6.54 -1.38 2.55
N LEU A 219 6.64 -0.83 1.35
CA LEU A 219 6.81 0.59 1.09
C LEU A 219 5.53 1.18 0.50
N GLY A 220 5.13 2.34 1.00
CA GLY A 220 3.95 3.08 0.52
C GLY A 220 4.34 4.44 -0.06
N ARG A 221 4.13 5.50 0.72
CA ARG A 221 4.33 6.90 0.32
C ARG A 221 5.75 7.22 -0.15
N GLY A 222 6.75 6.60 0.48
CA GLY A 222 8.15 6.75 0.06
C GLY A 222 8.36 6.27 -1.38
N LEU A 223 7.77 5.11 -1.73
CA LEU A 223 7.87 4.55 -3.09
C LEU A 223 7.08 5.36 -4.13
N LEU A 224 5.99 6.03 -3.74
CA LEU A 224 5.28 6.97 -4.63
C LEU A 224 6.10 8.24 -4.90
N ALA A 225 6.82 8.73 -3.89
CA ALA A 225 7.67 9.91 -4.03
C ALA A 225 8.98 9.59 -4.76
N ASN A 226 9.62 8.49 -4.41
CA ASN A 226 10.81 7.97 -5.08
C ASN A 226 10.54 6.56 -5.61
N PRO A 227 10.12 6.40 -6.86
CA PRO A 227 9.80 5.09 -7.42
C PRO A 227 11.03 4.17 -7.58
N ALA A 228 12.25 4.71 -7.52
CA ALA A 228 13.51 3.94 -7.52
C ALA A 228 13.96 3.47 -6.12
N LEU A 229 13.21 3.79 -5.07
CA LEU A 229 13.60 3.58 -3.67
C LEU A 229 14.11 2.16 -3.38
N VAL A 230 13.46 1.11 -3.89
CA VAL A 230 13.94 -0.27 -3.65
C VAL A 230 15.26 -0.55 -4.37
N ARG A 231 15.48 0.01 -5.55
CA ARG A 231 16.78 -0.05 -6.23
C ARG A 231 17.88 0.60 -5.39
N GLU A 232 17.59 1.75 -4.80
CA GLU A 232 18.53 2.48 -3.92
C GLU A 232 18.82 1.69 -2.63
N ILE A 233 17.79 1.11 -2.00
CA ILE A 233 17.95 0.23 -0.83
C ILE A 233 18.88 -0.97 -1.15
N ARG A 234 18.83 -1.48 -2.37
CA ARG A 234 19.71 -2.56 -2.85
C ARG A 234 21.12 -2.09 -3.27
N GLY A 235 21.46 -0.82 -3.02
CA GLY A 235 22.76 -0.23 -3.36
C GLY A 235 22.91 0.19 -4.82
N GLY A 236 21.81 0.27 -5.58
CA GLY A 236 21.80 0.77 -6.95
C GLY A 236 21.76 2.30 -7.02
N ASN A 237 21.80 2.82 -8.27
CA ASN A 237 21.85 4.25 -8.51
C ASN A 237 20.60 4.99 -8.01
N GLU A 238 20.80 6.23 -7.57
CA GLU A 238 19.72 7.17 -7.24
C GLU A 238 18.79 7.43 -8.43
N LEU A 239 17.55 7.83 -8.11
CA LEU A 239 16.57 8.27 -9.11
C LEU A 239 17.11 9.45 -9.92
N LYS A 240 17.02 9.36 -11.25
CA LYS A 240 17.41 10.44 -12.17
C LYS A 240 16.19 11.21 -12.66
N GLU A 241 16.36 12.50 -12.93
CA GLU A 241 15.28 13.36 -13.40
C GLU A 241 14.61 12.84 -14.67
N LYS A 242 15.42 12.45 -15.67
CA LYS A 242 14.90 11.90 -16.93
C LYS A 242 14.05 10.64 -16.68
N GLU A 243 14.51 9.75 -15.82
CA GLU A 243 13.79 8.51 -15.45
C GLU A 243 12.46 8.81 -14.78
N LEU A 244 12.43 9.79 -13.86
CA LEU A 244 11.18 10.24 -13.21
C LEU A 244 10.22 10.86 -14.23
N LYS A 245 10.70 11.72 -15.14
CA LYS A 245 9.87 12.34 -16.19
C LYS A 245 9.26 11.29 -17.12
N ASP A 246 10.07 10.32 -17.55
CA ASP A 246 9.59 9.22 -18.41
C ASP A 246 8.57 8.33 -17.69
N TYR A 247 8.79 8.06 -16.41
CA TYR A 247 7.83 7.34 -15.56
C TYR A 247 6.52 8.10 -15.37
N ILE A 248 6.58 9.40 -15.07
CA ILE A 248 5.38 10.25 -14.93
C ILE A 248 4.57 10.23 -16.23
N LEU A 249 5.24 10.35 -17.39
CA LEU A 249 4.57 10.28 -18.70
C LEU A 249 3.88 8.93 -18.91
N ALA A 250 4.51 7.83 -18.53
CA ALA A 250 3.91 6.50 -18.61
C ALA A 250 2.69 6.34 -17.69
N VAL A 251 2.75 6.89 -16.46
CA VAL A 251 1.61 6.92 -15.52
C VAL A 251 0.46 7.75 -16.08
N GLU A 252 0.73 8.94 -16.63
CA GLU A 252 -0.27 9.79 -17.26
C GLU A 252 -0.98 9.07 -18.41
N LYS A 253 -0.19 8.43 -19.28
CA LYS A 253 -0.73 7.65 -20.40
C LYS A 253 -1.62 6.51 -19.90
N ALA A 254 -1.12 5.69 -18.98
CA ALA A 254 -1.87 4.55 -18.46
C ALA A 254 -3.20 4.96 -17.78
N PHE A 255 -3.21 6.07 -17.03
CA PHE A 255 -4.47 6.59 -16.48
C PHE A 255 -5.38 7.20 -17.53
N SER A 256 -4.86 7.82 -18.61
CA SER A 256 -5.69 8.37 -19.69
C SER A 256 -6.39 7.29 -20.50
N GLU A 257 -5.82 6.10 -20.58
CA GLU A 257 -6.43 4.93 -21.22
C GLU A 257 -7.54 4.30 -20.36
N GLU A 258 -7.43 4.40 -19.03
CA GLU A 258 -8.38 3.80 -18.08
C GLU A 258 -9.52 4.76 -17.68
N ILE A 259 -9.24 6.04 -17.53
CA ILE A 259 -10.18 7.01 -16.95
C ILE A 259 -10.85 7.83 -18.03
N GLN A 260 -12.17 7.73 -18.11
CA GLN A 260 -12.96 8.56 -19.00
C GLN A 260 -13.21 9.96 -18.40
N GLY A 261 -13.01 10.97 -19.27
CA GLY A 261 -13.29 12.38 -18.98
C GLY A 261 -12.17 13.11 -18.25
N ASP A 262 -11.79 14.26 -18.80
CA ASP A 262 -10.66 15.09 -18.37
C ASP A 262 -10.71 15.46 -16.89
N LYS A 263 -11.90 15.71 -16.33
CA LYS A 263 -12.05 16.09 -14.93
C LYS A 263 -11.60 14.97 -13.98
N ASN A 264 -12.00 13.73 -14.25
CA ASN A 264 -11.64 12.57 -13.43
C ASN A 264 -10.15 12.24 -13.59
N LEU A 265 -9.64 12.29 -14.82
CA LEU A 265 -8.22 12.11 -15.11
C LEU A 265 -7.38 13.16 -14.38
N LEU A 266 -7.74 14.43 -14.49
CA LEU A 266 -7.04 15.54 -13.82
C LEU A 266 -7.00 15.35 -12.29
N CYS A 267 -8.11 14.95 -11.66
CA CYS A 267 -8.12 14.64 -10.24
C CYS A 267 -7.10 13.55 -9.89
N LYS A 268 -7.06 12.48 -10.69
CA LYS A 268 -6.13 11.35 -10.49
C LYS A 268 -4.67 11.79 -10.65
N LEU A 269 -4.35 12.52 -11.70
CA LEU A 269 -2.99 13.00 -11.95
C LEU A 269 -2.51 13.96 -10.86
N LYS A 270 -3.38 14.85 -10.37
CA LYS A 270 -3.06 15.75 -9.25
C LYS A 270 -2.81 14.99 -7.95
N GLU A 271 -3.51 13.88 -7.72
CA GLU A 271 -3.26 12.99 -6.59
C GLU A 271 -1.85 12.38 -6.68
N CYS A 272 -1.45 11.85 -7.83
CA CYS A 272 -0.09 11.34 -8.07
C CYS A 272 0.97 12.43 -7.90
N TRP A 273 0.70 13.64 -8.42
CA TRP A 273 1.62 14.78 -8.29
C TRP A 273 1.82 15.25 -6.85
N SER A 274 0.94 14.91 -5.90
CA SER A 274 1.19 15.19 -4.49
C SER A 274 2.45 14.47 -3.96
N TYR A 275 2.88 13.41 -4.64
CA TYR A 275 4.10 12.66 -4.36
C TYR A 275 5.25 13.03 -5.30
N PHE A 276 5.02 13.08 -6.60
CA PHE A 276 6.07 13.41 -7.58
C PHE A 276 6.69 14.77 -7.34
N ALA A 277 5.88 15.76 -6.92
CA ALA A 277 6.32 17.12 -6.62
C ALA A 277 7.40 17.22 -5.54
N LYS A 278 7.54 16.20 -4.68
CA LYS A 278 8.58 16.14 -3.64
C LYS A 278 10.00 16.12 -4.22
N ASN A 279 10.14 15.77 -5.50
CA ASN A 279 11.40 15.80 -6.22
C ASN A 279 11.71 17.18 -6.85
N TYR A 280 10.81 18.16 -6.67
CA TYR A 280 10.97 19.54 -7.19
C TYR A 280 10.66 20.57 -6.09
N PRO A 281 11.36 20.52 -4.94
CA PRO A 281 10.99 21.29 -3.73
C PRO A 281 11.03 22.80 -3.93
N VAL A 282 11.84 23.30 -4.86
CA VAL A 282 11.96 24.73 -5.15
C VAL A 282 10.90 25.26 -6.12
N SER A 283 10.18 24.40 -6.84
CA SER A 283 9.15 24.80 -7.82
C SER A 283 7.80 25.11 -7.17
N ILE A 284 7.78 25.93 -6.12
CA ILE A 284 6.59 26.21 -5.30
C ILE A 284 5.45 26.77 -6.15
N LYS A 285 5.74 27.68 -7.10
CA LYS A 285 4.72 28.31 -7.96
C LYS A 285 4.08 27.29 -8.90
N GLY A 286 4.90 26.53 -9.63
CA GLY A 286 4.41 25.50 -10.56
C GLY A 286 3.59 24.43 -9.85
N ILE A 287 4.02 23.96 -8.67
CA ILE A 287 3.28 23.00 -7.85
C ILE A 287 1.94 23.58 -7.39
N LYS A 288 1.89 24.84 -6.97
CA LYS A 288 0.65 25.53 -6.57
C LYS A 288 -0.33 25.67 -7.74
N GLU A 289 0.16 26.01 -8.92
CA GLU A 289 -0.64 26.09 -10.15
C GLU A 289 -1.18 24.71 -10.54
N LEU A 290 -0.34 23.68 -10.52
CA LEU A 290 -0.77 22.31 -10.82
C LEU A 290 -1.87 21.82 -9.89
N ARG A 291 -1.76 22.08 -8.58
CA ARG A 291 -2.80 21.74 -7.60
C ARG A 291 -4.13 22.46 -7.88
N LYS A 292 -4.09 23.68 -8.42
CA LYS A 292 -5.26 24.51 -8.73
C LYS A 292 -5.81 24.29 -10.14
N ALA A 293 -5.09 23.62 -11.02
CA ALA A 293 -5.49 23.39 -12.40
C ALA A 293 -6.91 22.79 -12.49
N LYS A 294 -7.72 23.33 -13.38
CA LYS A 294 -9.11 22.92 -13.65
C LYS A 294 -9.27 22.24 -15.00
N THR A 295 -8.29 22.44 -15.89
CA THR A 295 -8.26 21.84 -17.22
C THR A 295 -6.95 21.09 -17.46
N MET A 296 -6.93 20.20 -18.43
CA MET A 296 -5.72 19.48 -18.83
C MET A 296 -4.67 20.41 -19.46
N GLU A 297 -5.09 21.53 -20.03
CA GLU A 297 -4.19 22.57 -20.55
C GLU A 297 -3.46 23.28 -19.42
N GLU A 298 -4.18 23.76 -18.40
CA GLU A 298 -3.59 24.36 -17.19
C GLU A 298 -2.63 23.38 -16.49
N TYR A 299 -3.01 22.11 -16.42
CA TYR A 299 -2.15 21.05 -15.87
C TYR A 299 -0.85 20.90 -16.64
N ARG A 300 -0.90 20.82 -17.98
CA ARG A 300 0.31 20.71 -18.82
C ARG A 300 1.20 21.96 -18.71
N ALA A 301 0.62 23.14 -18.69
CA ALA A 301 1.36 24.40 -18.50
C ALA A 301 2.06 24.44 -17.13
N ALA A 302 1.38 24.07 -16.05
CA ALA A 302 1.96 24.01 -14.72
C ALA A 302 3.07 22.94 -14.62
N LYS A 303 2.87 21.78 -15.23
CA LYS A 303 3.90 20.72 -15.31
C LYS A 303 5.14 21.20 -16.07
N PHE A 304 4.96 21.84 -17.21
CA PHE A 304 6.07 22.43 -17.96
C PHE A 304 6.85 23.43 -17.10
N ARG A 305 6.16 24.30 -16.35
CA ARG A 305 6.79 25.25 -15.43
C ARG A 305 7.60 24.54 -14.34
N ILE A 306 7.07 23.46 -13.76
CA ILE A 306 7.82 22.68 -12.75
C ILE A 306 9.14 22.18 -13.34
N TYR A 307 9.13 21.70 -14.58
CA TYR A 307 10.33 21.14 -15.23
C TYR A 307 11.32 22.19 -15.73
N SER A 308 10.84 23.39 -16.11
CA SER A 308 11.70 24.45 -16.66
C SER A 308 12.27 25.41 -15.63
N GLU A 309 11.53 25.66 -14.54
CA GLU A 309 11.91 26.59 -13.48
C GLU A 309 12.32 25.86 -12.18
N GLY A 310 12.06 24.56 -12.07
CA GLY A 310 12.35 23.77 -10.90
C GLY A 310 13.71 23.08 -10.96
N GLU A 311 14.34 22.94 -9.81
CA GLU A 311 15.51 22.09 -9.63
C GLU A 311 15.05 20.69 -9.21
N PHE A 312 15.56 19.66 -9.88
CA PHE A 312 15.32 18.27 -9.51
C PHE A 312 16.25 17.87 -8.36
N ILE A 313 15.66 17.50 -7.24
CA ILE A 313 16.34 16.97 -6.07
C ILE A 313 15.65 15.65 -5.71
N PRO A 314 16.31 14.49 -5.87
CA PRO A 314 15.69 13.20 -5.52
C PRO A 314 15.16 13.21 -4.09
N PHE A 315 13.92 12.80 -3.91
CA PHE A 315 13.28 12.76 -2.59
C PHE A 315 13.98 11.73 -1.68
N LYS A 316 14.44 12.18 -0.51
CA LYS A 316 15.15 11.36 0.50
C LYS A 316 14.43 11.32 1.86
N GLY A 317 13.13 11.61 1.88
CA GLY A 317 12.32 11.62 3.09
C GLY A 317 12.00 13.02 3.61
N GLU A 318 10.90 13.11 4.37
CA GLU A 318 10.47 14.35 5.04
C GLU A 318 10.83 14.36 6.53
N LYS A 319 11.23 13.21 7.09
CA LYS A 319 11.50 13.04 8.52
C LYS A 319 12.94 12.65 8.75
N GLU A 320 13.60 13.38 9.60
CA GLU A 320 14.81 12.89 10.27
C GLU A 320 14.39 11.79 11.25
N TRP A 321 14.98 10.63 11.10
CA TRP A 321 14.85 9.56 12.07
C TRP A 321 15.82 9.86 13.22
N ILE A 322 15.25 10.18 14.39
CA ILE A 322 16.00 10.39 15.63
C ILE A 322 16.47 9.05 16.17
#